data_440c799a6fdbf5cad3afc917dd8e4ca6
#
_entry.id   440c799a6fdbf5cad3afc917dd8e4ca6
#
_cell.length_a   1.000
_cell.length_b   1.000
_cell.length_c   1.000
_cell.angle_alpha   90.00
_cell.angle_beta   90.00
_cell.angle_gamma   90.00
#
_symmetry.space_group_name_H-M   'P 1'
#
loop_
_entity.id
_entity.type
_entity.pdbx_description
1 polymer ?
#
loop_
_entity_poly.entity_id
_entity_poly.type
_entity_poly.pdbx_seq_one_letter_code
_entity_poly.pdbx_strand_id
1 'polypeptide(L)'
;MRTNRILAGAALIVASALAPHVVLAQQQGVKRTDLQRHDLSVPGREVIQVRVDLAPGVAFPKHSHPGEEIVYVIEGLLEYELEGKPPVTLKAGEVLFIPAGTIHAPKNVGTGNAAEIATYVVEKGKPLVELVK
;
A
#
# COMPACT_ATOMS: atom_id res chain seq x y z
N MET A 1 -23.04 15.55 -66.94
CA MET A 1 -21.80 15.47 -66.15
C MET A 1 -22.15 15.51 -64.67
N ARG A 2 -22.07 14.38 -63.94
CA ARG A 2 -22.36 14.30 -62.50
C ARG A 2 -21.01 14.16 -61.78
N THR A 3 -20.64 15.18 -61.03
CA THR A 3 -19.43 15.17 -60.19
C THR A 3 -19.75 14.55 -58.87
N ASN A 4 -19.23 13.34 -58.63
CA ASN A 4 -19.26 12.66 -57.30
C ASN A 4 -18.23 13.31 -56.39
N ARG A 5 -18.70 13.94 -55.31
CA ARG A 5 -17.85 14.37 -54.20
C ARG A 5 -17.74 13.23 -53.18
N ILE A 6 -16.54 12.66 -53.07
CA ILE A 6 -16.20 11.68 -52.06
C ILE A 6 -15.85 12.48 -50.79
N LEU A 7 -16.68 12.30 -49.73
CA LEU A 7 -16.38 12.80 -48.40
C LEU A 7 -15.50 11.77 -47.68
N ALA A 8 -14.23 12.09 -47.50
CA ALA A 8 -13.33 11.30 -46.68
C ALA A 8 -13.61 11.62 -45.20
N GLY A 9 -14.24 10.68 -44.48
CA GLY A 9 -14.42 10.74 -43.04
C GLY A 9 -13.12 10.34 -42.35
N ALA A 10 -12.49 11.27 -41.66
CA ALA A 10 -11.36 10.96 -40.77
C ALA A 10 -11.90 10.37 -39.48
N ALA A 11 -11.67 9.08 -39.26
CA ALA A 11 -11.93 8.40 -37.97
C ALA A 11 -10.84 8.77 -36.95
N LEU A 12 -11.20 9.53 -35.92
CA LEU A 12 -10.33 9.80 -34.78
C LEU A 12 -10.28 8.53 -33.91
N ILE A 13 -9.16 7.84 -33.97
CA ILE A 13 -8.89 6.74 -33.03
C ILE A 13 -8.40 7.38 -31.72
N VAL A 14 -9.28 7.44 -30.72
CA VAL A 14 -8.89 7.80 -29.35
C VAL A 14 -8.22 6.57 -28.72
N ALA A 15 -6.90 6.55 -28.70
CA ALA A 15 -6.13 5.57 -27.97
C ALA A 15 -6.25 5.87 -26.48
N SER A 16 -7.14 5.17 -25.78
CA SER A 16 -7.20 5.18 -24.32
C SER A 16 -5.95 4.47 -23.78
N ALA A 17 -4.97 5.23 -23.33
CA ALA A 17 -3.81 4.70 -22.61
C ALA A 17 -4.30 4.16 -21.26
N LEU A 18 -4.50 2.84 -21.17
CA LEU A 18 -4.67 2.13 -19.91
C LEU A 18 -3.33 2.19 -19.20
N ALA A 19 -3.21 3.08 -18.19
CA ALA A 19 -2.08 3.04 -17.27
C ALA A 19 -2.05 1.65 -16.60
N PRO A 20 -0.90 0.96 -16.56
CA PRO A 20 -0.81 -0.31 -15.86
C PRO A 20 -1.04 -0.06 -14.37
N HIS A 21 -2.20 -0.44 -13.87
CA HIS A 21 -2.39 -0.61 -12.44
C HIS A 21 -1.51 -1.80 -12.05
N VAL A 22 -0.38 -1.52 -11.39
CA VAL A 22 0.41 -2.54 -10.72
C VAL A 22 -0.47 -3.06 -9.58
N VAL A 23 -1.26 -4.09 -9.87
CA VAL A 23 -1.88 -4.92 -8.85
C VAL A 23 -0.70 -5.62 -8.18
N LEU A 24 -0.33 -5.13 -6.97
CA LEU A 24 0.54 -5.91 -6.11
C LEU A 24 -0.15 -7.27 -5.95
N ALA A 25 0.40 -8.32 -6.57
CA ALA A 25 -0.09 -9.67 -6.42
C ALA A 25 -0.18 -9.93 -4.92
N GLN A 26 -1.36 -10.33 -4.41
CA GLN A 26 -1.53 -10.63 -2.99
C GLN A 26 -0.50 -11.69 -2.63
N GLN A 27 0.45 -11.33 -1.77
CA GLN A 27 1.42 -12.28 -1.27
C GLN A 27 0.67 -13.36 -0.48
N GLN A 28 1.01 -14.64 -0.74
CA GLN A 28 0.38 -15.74 -0.06
C GLN A 28 0.50 -15.58 1.47
N GLY A 29 -0.64 -15.63 2.16
CA GLY A 29 -0.72 -15.46 3.61
C GLY A 29 -0.78 -14.02 4.10
N VAL A 30 -0.81 -13.04 3.22
CA VAL A 30 -1.07 -11.62 3.53
C VAL A 30 -2.39 -11.20 2.90
N LYS A 31 -3.28 -10.64 3.71
CA LYS A 31 -4.54 -10.08 3.24
C LYS A 31 -4.58 -8.59 3.57
N ARG A 32 -4.82 -7.74 2.59
CA ARG A 32 -5.03 -6.30 2.77
C ARG A 32 -6.49 -5.98 2.50
N THR A 33 -7.09 -5.20 3.40
CA THR A 33 -8.47 -4.73 3.29
C THR A 33 -8.46 -3.21 3.41
N ASP A 34 -8.82 -2.52 2.34
CA ASP A 34 -8.92 -1.06 2.34
C ASP A 34 -10.09 -0.63 3.23
N LEU A 35 -9.85 0.30 4.14
CA LEU A 35 -10.85 0.81 5.08
C LEU A 35 -11.34 2.20 4.66
N GLN A 36 -10.43 3.15 4.45
CA GLN A 36 -10.76 4.50 4.04
C GLN A 36 -9.55 5.21 3.41
N ARG A 37 -9.85 6.25 2.62
CA ARG A 37 -8.85 7.11 1.98
C ARG A 37 -9.42 8.51 1.82
N HIS A 38 -8.68 9.53 2.27
CA HIS A 38 -9.11 10.92 2.19
C HIS A 38 -7.92 11.85 1.90
N ASP A 39 -8.20 12.89 1.14
CA ASP A 39 -7.27 14.01 1.01
C ASP A 39 -7.16 14.74 2.35
N LEU A 40 -5.94 15.15 2.69
CA LEU A 40 -5.70 15.98 3.86
C LEU A 40 -5.85 17.47 3.51
N SER A 41 -6.02 18.30 4.54
CA SER A 41 -6.03 19.78 4.39
C SER A 41 -4.69 20.32 3.90
N VAL A 42 -3.59 19.56 4.08
CA VAL A 42 -2.27 19.86 3.53
C VAL A 42 -2.24 19.44 2.07
N PRO A 43 -2.01 20.36 1.11
CA PRO A 43 -1.99 20.03 -0.32
C PRO A 43 -0.99 18.92 -0.66
N GLY A 44 -1.39 18.00 -1.57
CA GLY A 44 -0.54 16.91 -2.05
C GLY A 44 -0.35 15.74 -1.07
N ARG A 45 -1.06 15.74 0.06
CA ARG A 45 -1.04 14.67 1.06
C ARG A 45 -2.42 14.02 1.19
N GLU A 46 -2.39 12.73 1.52
CA GLU A 46 -3.58 11.94 1.80
C GLU A 46 -3.35 11.00 2.98
N VAL A 47 -4.44 10.61 3.62
CA VAL A 47 -4.46 9.52 4.58
C VAL A 47 -5.09 8.28 3.93
N ILE A 48 -4.44 7.14 4.11
CA ILE A 48 -4.93 5.84 3.68
C ILE A 48 -4.93 4.93 4.90
N GLN A 49 -6.03 4.23 5.14
CA GLN A 49 -6.12 3.29 6.24
C GLN A 49 -6.47 1.89 5.71
N VAL A 50 -5.67 0.91 6.11
CA VAL A 50 -5.75 -0.47 5.64
C VAL A 50 -5.70 -1.41 6.84
N ARG A 51 -6.54 -2.44 6.86
CA ARG A 51 -6.33 -3.60 7.71
C ARG A 51 -5.40 -4.56 6.99
N VAL A 52 -4.34 -5.01 7.66
CA VAL A 52 -3.39 -6.00 7.16
C VAL A 52 -3.43 -7.22 8.06
N ASP A 53 -3.76 -8.38 7.51
CA ASP A 53 -3.75 -9.67 8.19
C ASP A 53 -2.58 -10.50 7.67
N LEU A 54 -1.81 -11.12 8.58
CA LEU A 54 -0.71 -12.03 8.28
C LEU A 54 -0.99 -13.40 8.91
N ALA A 55 -0.95 -14.44 8.08
CA ALA A 55 -1.02 -15.83 8.58
C ALA A 55 0.19 -16.16 9.47
N PRO A 56 0.11 -17.19 10.33
CA PRO A 56 1.23 -17.58 11.21
C PRO A 56 2.53 -17.79 10.45
N GLY A 57 3.62 -17.18 10.92
CA GLY A 57 4.96 -17.29 10.35
C GLY A 57 5.19 -16.48 9.06
N VAL A 58 4.15 -15.84 8.52
CA VAL A 58 4.27 -15.03 7.30
C VAL A 58 4.92 -13.69 7.61
N ALA A 59 5.88 -13.29 6.76
CA ALA A 59 6.48 -11.97 6.76
C ALA A 59 6.12 -11.21 5.48
N PHE A 60 5.86 -9.91 5.58
CA PHE A 60 5.81 -9.04 4.42
C PHE A 60 7.23 -8.61 4.05
N PRO A 61 7.59 -8.52 2.76
CA PRO A 61 8.94 -8.15 2.34
C PRO A 61 9.36 -6.78 2.86
N LYS A 62 10.67 -6.55 2.92
CA LYS A 62 11.23 -5.23 3.22
C LYS A 62 10.74 -4.20 2.21
N HIS A 63 10.19 -3.11 2.72
CA HIS A 63 9.59 -2.06 1.91
C HIS A 63 9.62 -0.71 2.65
N SER A 64 9.26 0.34 1.94
CA SER A 64 9.05 1.67 2.50
C SER A 64 7.76 2.29 1.95
N HIS A 65 7.37 3.44 2.52
CA HIS A 65 6.22 4.23 2.09
C HIS A 65 6.64 5.68 1.78
N PRO A 66 5.92 6.38 0.88
CA PRO A 66 6.20 7.79 0.56
C PRO A 66 5.61 8.75 1.63
N GLY A 67 5.72 8.39 2.88
CA GLY A 67 5.23 9.11 4.06
C GLY A 67 5.29 8.26 5.31
N GLU A 68 4.67 8.72 6.37
CA GLU A 68 4.64 8.09 7.67
C GLU A 68 3.62 6.95 7.70
N GLU A 69 3.90 5.92 8.50
CA GLU A 69 2.96 4.87 8.85
C GLU A 69 2.75 4.84 10.37
N ILE A 70 1.49 4.73 10.77
CA ILE A 70 1.08 4.51 12.15
C ILE A 70 0.41 3.15 12.22
N VAL A 71 1.03 2.24 12.96
CA VAL A 71 0.55 0.88 13.17
C VAL A 71 -0.22 0.80 14.49
N TYR A 72 -1.38 0.16 14.47
CA TYR A 72 -2.11 -0.28 15.66
C TYR A 72 -2.40 -1.77 15.53
N VAL A 73 -1.77 -2.59 16.36
CA VAL A 73 -1.99 -4.04 16.35
C VAL A 73 -3.33 -4.36 17.00
N ILE A 74 -4.18 -5.10 16.29
CA ILE A 74 -5.53 -5.46 16.76
C ILE A 74 -5.67 -6.93 17.13
N GLU A 75 -4.75 -7.79 16.65
CA GLU A 75 -4.79 -9.23 16.86
C GLU A 75 -3.38 -9.83 16.76
N GLY A 76 -3.08 -10.83 17.59
CA GLY A 76 -1.86 -11.64 17.51
C GLY A 76 -0.58 -10.93 17.92
N LEU A 77 0.54 -11.38 17.36
CA LEU A 77 1.89 -10.87 17.63
C LEU A 77 2.60 -10.54 16.32
N LEU A 78 2.99 -9.29 16.15
CA LEU A 78 3.76 -8.80 15.02
C LEU A 78 5.16 -8.37 15.47
N GLU A 79 6.18 -8.94 14.86
CA GLU A 79 7.54 -8.44 14.97
C GLU A 79 7.83 -7.51 13.80
N TYR A 80 8.35 -6.33 14.12
CA TYR A 80 8.79 -5.34 13.14
C TYR A 80 10.29 -5.21 13.13
N GLU A 81 10.90 -5.43 11.97
CA GLU A 81 12.27 -5.01 11.69
C GLU A 81 12.23 -3.61 11.07
N LEU A 82 12.85 -2.63 11.69
CA LEU A 82 13.08 -1.29 11.15
C LEU A 82 14.57 -1.11 10.89
N GLU A 83 14.92 -0.60 9.71
CA GLU A 83 16.31 -0.32 9.37
C GLU A 83 16.97 0.59 10.42
N GLY A 84 18.15 0.17 10.89
CA GLY A 84 18.93 0.91 11.89
C GLY A 84 18.41 0.81 13.33
N LYS A 85 17.42 -0.06 13.61
CA LYS A 85 16.88 -0.28 14.97
C LYS A 85 16.79 -1.77 15.30
N PRO A 86 16.86 -2.12 16.59
CA PRO A 86 16.54 -3.49 17.01
C PRO A 86 15.10 -3.85 16.65
N PRO A 87 14.80 -5.13 16.34
CA PRO A 87 13.44 -5.60 16.15
C PRO A 87 12.57 -5.33 17.38
N VAL A 88 11.29 -5.06 17.16
CA VAL A 88 10.29 -4.86 18.21
C VAL A 88 9.12 -5.80 17.97
N THR A 89 8.67 -6.50 19.02
CA THR A 89 7.46 -7.33 18.97
C THR A 89 6.31 -6.61 19.64
N LEU A 90 5.19 -6.51 18.94
CA LEU A 90 3.98 -5.83 19.34
C LEU A 90 2.84 -6.83 19.47
N LYS A 91 2.06 -6.71 20.53
CA LYS A 91 0.81 -7.46 20.75
C LYS A 91 -0.41 -6.57 20.52
N ALA A 92 -1.60 -7.17 20.47
CA ALA A 92 -2.85 -6.44 20.36
C ALA A 92 -2.95 -5.28 21.38
N GLY A 93 -3.32 -4.10 20.89
CA GLY A 93 -3.40 -2.85 21.65
C GLY A 93 -2.12 -2.00 21.63
N GLU A 94 -1.01 -2.52 21.11
CA GLU A 94 0.24 -1.78 21.00
C GLU A 94 0.36 -1.05 19.64
N VAL A 95 1.18 0.00 19.64
CA VAL A 95 1.33 0.92 18.51
C VAL A 95 2.80 1.08 18.11
N LEU A 96 3.03 1.42 16.83
CA LEU A 96 4.35 1.74 16.31
C LEU A 96 4.23 2.91 15.35
N PHE A 97 5.17 3.85 15.43
CA PHE A 97 5.34 4.91 14.45
C PHE A 97 6.54 4.61 13.56
N ILE A 98 6.32 4.60 12.26
CA ILE A 98 7.35 4.38 11.25
C ILE A 98 7.54 5.69 10.46
N PRO A 99 8.73 6.34 10.56
CA PRO A 99 9.02 7.56 9.84
C PRO A 99 8.98 7.36 8.31
N ALA A 100 8.71 8.44 7.58
CA ALA A 100 8.67 8.44 6.13
C ALA A 100 9.96 7.84 5.53
N GLY A 101 9.80 6.96 4.53
CA GLY A 101 10.91 6.34 3.81
C GLY A 101 11.70 5.30 4.60
N THR A 102 11.34 4.99 5.84
CA THR A 102 12.03 3.97 6.62
C THR A 102 11.75 2.58 6.07
N ILE A 103 12.81 1.84 5.74
CA ILE A 103 12.69 0.44 5.32
C ILE A 103 12.31 -0.41 6.53
N HIS A 104 11.26 -1.22 6.38
CA HIS A 104 10.76 -2.08 7.45
C HIS A 104 10.08 -3.33 6.89
N ALA A 105 9.87 -4.32 7.78
CA ALA A 105 9.22 -5.58 7.46
C ALA A 105 8.47 -6.12 8.69
N PRO A 106 7.13 -6.29 8.62
CA PRO A 106 6.37 -6.99 9.63
C PRO A 106 6.41 -8.51 9.43
N LYS A 107 6.39 -9.26 10.53
CA LYS A 107 6.30 -10.71 10.55
C LYS A 107 5.35 -11.16 11.65
N ASN A 108 4.46 -12.09 11.34
CA ASN A 108 3.66 -12.75 12.36
C ASN A 108 4.52 -13.80 13.08
N VAL A 109 4.83 -13.55 14.36
CA VAL A 109 5.62 -14.45 15.22
C VAL A 109 4.75 -15.23 16.20
N GLY A 110 3.43 -15.08 16.11
CA GLY A 110 2.46 -15.84 16.90
C GLY A 110 2.04 -17.15 16.23
N THR A 111 1.14 -17.87 16.89
CA THR A 111 0.60 -19.16 16.42
C THR A 111 -0.74 -19.06 15.71
N GLY A 112 -1.42 -17.93 15.85
CA GLY A 112 -2.68 -17.58 15.17
C GLY A 112 -2.49 -16.46 14.16
N ASN A 113 -3.59 -15.98 13.59
CA ASN A 113 -3.56 -14.79 12.75
C ASN A 113 -3.02 -13.58 13.52
N ALA A 114 -2.28 -12.71 12.87
CA ALA A 114 -1.94 -11.39 13.39
C ALA A 114 -2.53 -10.33 12.45
N ALA A 115 -3.06 -9.26 13.05
CA ALA A 115 -3.64 -8.18 12.28
C ALA A 115 -3.36 -6.81 12.87
N GLU A 116 -3.26 -5.85 12.00
CA GLU A 116 -3.05 -4.44 12.34
C GLU A 116 -3.95 -3.52 11.53
N ILE A 117 -4.15 -2.32 12.06
CA ILE A 117 -4.61 -1.17 11.29
C ILE A 117 -3.40 -0.32 10.97
N ALA A 118 -3.04 -0.27 9.71
CA ALA A 118 -2.00 0.59 9.18
C ALA A 118 -2.63 1.90 8.69
N THR A 119 -2.18 3.02 9.24
CA THR A 119 -2.60 4.36 8.82
C THR A 119 -1.41 5.07 8.19
N TYR A 120 -1.51 5.32 6.90
CA TYR A 120 -0.48 5.98 6.11
C TYR A 120 -0.83 7.45 5.90
N VAL A 121 0.13 8.35 6.15
CA VAL A 121 0.06 9.77 5.81
C VAL A 121 1.11 10.04 4.73
N VAL A 122 0.68 10.05 3.47
CA VAL A 122 1.59 9.88 2.34
C VAL A 122 1.39 10.94 1.26
N GLU A 123 2.37 11.06 0.37
CA GLU A 123 2.27 11.87 -0.84
C GLU A 123 1.32 11.23 -1.84
N LYS A 124 0.39 12.03 -2.38
CA LYS A 124 -0.52 11.61 -3.45
C LYS A 124 0.25 11.31 -4.73
N GLY A 125 -0.23 10.29 -5.46
CA GLY A 125 0.30 9.95 -6.79
C GLY A 125 1.56 9.10 -6.77
N LYS A 126 2.14 8.81 -5.60
CA LYS A 126 3.25 7.87 -5.45
C LYS A 126 2.75 6.47 -5.10
N PRO A 127 3.45 5.40 -5.49
CA PRO A 127 3.14 4.04 -5.03
C PRO A 127 3.17 3.98 -3.50
N LEU A 128 2.12 3.41 -2.89
CA LEU A 128 2.04 3.30 -1.43
C LEU A 128 3.14 2.40 -0.87
N VAL A 129 3.50 1.34 -1.58
CA VAL A 129 4.52 0.36 -1.16
C VAL A 129 5.64 0.34 -2.19
N GLU A 130 6.87 0.59 -1.73
CA GLU A 130 8.09 0.46 -2.52
C GLU A 130 8.92 -0.69 -1.96
N LEU A 131 8.98 -1.81 -2.69
CA LEU A 131 9.74 -2.99 -2.29
C LEU A 131 11.24 -2.74 -2.44
N VAL A 132 12.03 -3.19 -1.45
CA VAL A 132 13.49 -3.21 -1.54
C VAL A 132 13.91 -4.35 -2.45
N LYS A 133 14.76 -4.03 -3.44
CA LYS A 133 15.32 -5.00 -4.40
C LYS A 133 16.56 -5.70 -3.85
#